data_cfba355b2af3c04d2023875c7ae25b13
#
_entry.id   cfba355b2af3c04d2023875c7ae25b13
#
_cell.length_a   1.000
_cell.length_b   1.000
_cell.length_c   1.000
_cell.angle_alpha   90.00
_cell.angle_beta   90.00
_cell.angle_gamma   90.00
#
_symmetry.space_group_name_H-M   'P 1'
#
loop_
_entity.id
_entity.type
_entity.pdbx_description
1 polymer ?
#
loop_
_entity_poly.entity_id
_entity_poly.type
_entity_poly.pdbx_seq_one_letter_code
_entity_poly.pdbx_strand_id
1 'polypeptide(L)'
;MLVSRVYKFRLEPTPLQEKYLLRAAMGCRYIYNLGLQQRNLVREDNLPSLTELYHQRLLALQQQKAAPEAHQELARQSSLGSDQNHLQKPIQHRVTGQAQSKELTVLRRQVDWSKEIPFSCLQNALVVDLHQAFQHFYRRAQNGERIQGAAKNPLGYPVPSRKPHLSIFWKPNDVSIRSLSKACVGKDYFSYIRMPKCPGLMKMRQDRPIPAEAKIVQKRVIQESDGHWFIGFTVEENLDWQLTEEDIGFVTLGGGSPVGVHDGTAYPLTAKQEKT
;
A
#
# COMPACT_ATOMS: atom_id res chain seq x y z
N MET A 1 0.05 -23.41 12.80
CA MET A 1 0.31 -21.96 13.00
C MET A 1 0.04 -21.22 11.69
N LEU A 2 -0.78 -20.15 11.71
CA LEU A 2 -1.06 -19.36 10.50
C LEU A 2 0.06 -18.34 10.30
N VAL A 3 0.76 -18.43 9.16
CA VAL A 3 1.87 -17.54 8.81
C VAL A 3 1.51 -16.77 7.55
N SER A 4 1.78 -15.46 7.54
CA SER A 4 1.57 -14.61 6.38
C SER A 4 2.91 -14.33 5.69
N ARG A 5 3.01 -14.68 4.40
CA ARG A 5 4.20 -14.46 3.56
C ARG A 5 3.86 -13.62 2.35
N VAL A 6 4.85 -12.88 1.84
CA VAL A 6 4.72 -12.10 0.62
C VAL A 6 5.61 -12.68 -0.47
N TYR A 7 4.98 -13.11 -1.56
CA TYR A 7 5.66 -13.53 -2.79
C TYR A 7 5.68 -12.36 -3.76
N LYS A 8 6.85 -11.84 -4.07
CA LYS A 8 7.04 -10.71 -4.98
C LYS A 8 7.65 -11.18 -6.29
N PHE A 9 6.99 -10.85 -7.41
CA PHE A 9 7.41 -11.22 -8.76
C PHE A 9 7.51 -10.00 -9.65
N ARG A 10 8.50 -9.99 -10.55
CA ARG A 10 8.67 -8.93 -11.54
C ARG A 10 7.63 -9.06 -12.65
N LEU A 11 7.04 -7.93 -13.02
CA LEU A 11 6.16 -7.82 -14.18
C LEU A 11 6.93 -7.29 -15.39
N GLU A 12 6.59 -7.77 -16.56
CA GLU A 12 7.09 -7.30 -17.86
C GLU A 12 5.91 -6.76 -18.67
N PRO A 13 5.43 -5.53 -18.36
CA PRO A 13 4.32 -4.93 -19.06
C PRO A 13 4.75 -4.50 -20.46
N THR A 14 3.85 -4.64 -21.44
CA THR A 14 3.96 -3.95 -22.72
C THR A 14 3.77 -2.43 -22.52
N PRO A 15 4.19 -1.56 -23.46
CA PRO A 15 4.01 -0.11 -23.34
C PRO A 15 2.56 0.32 -23.07
N LEU A 16 1.59 -0.40 -23.64
CA LEU A 16 0.16 -0.15 -23.43
C LEU A 16 -0.29 -0.54 -22.02
N GLN A 17 0.22 -1.67 -21.51
CA GLN A 17 -0.05 -2.13 -20.15
C GLN A 17 0.62 -1.22 -19.12
N GLU A 18 1.83 -0.76 -19.39
CA GLU A 18 2.52 0.19 -18.52
C GLU A 18 1.76 1.52 -18.41
N LYS A 19 1.30 2.07 -19.54
CA LYS A 19 0.44 3.26 -19.55
C LYS A 19 -0.82 3.06 -18.71
N TYR A 20 -1.43 1.87 -18.79
CA TYR A 20 -2.58 1.51 -17.97
C TYR A 20 -2.21 1.48 -16.47
N LEU A 21 -1.11 0.80 -16.10
CA LEU A 21 -0.66 0.71 -14.70
C LEU A 21 -0.35 2.08 -14.11
N LEU A 22 0.37 2.93 -14.86
CA LEU A 22 0.66 4.31 -14.45
C LEU A 22 -0.63 5.09 -14.19
N ARG A 23 -1.59 5.03 -15.12
CA ARG A 23 -2.88 5.72 -14.97
C ARG A 23 -3.66 5.22 -13.76
N ALA A 24 -3.72 3.92 -13.55
CA ALA A 24 -4.40 3.32 -12.41
C ALA A 24 -3.74 3.71 -11.08
N ALA A 25 -2.42 3.65 -10.99
CA ALA A 25 -1.67 4.00 -9.78
C ALA A 25 -1.76 5.50 -9.45
N MET A 26 -1.67 6.37 -10.48
CA MET A 26 -1.88 7.80 -10.30
C MET A 26 -3.31 8.12 -9.86
N GLY A 27 -4.31 7.43 -10.39
CA GLY A 27 -5.71 7.55 -9.98
C GLY A 27 -5.92 7.14 -8.52
N CYS A 28 -5.36 6.00 -8.10
CA CYS A 28 -5.42 5.55 -6.70
C CYS A 28 -4.76 6.58 -5.76
N ARG A 29 -3.59 7.10 -6.13
CA ARG A 29 -2.91 8.15 -5.35
C ARG A 29 -3.72 9.44 -5.28
N TYR A 30 -4.34 9.84 -6.39
CA TYR A 30 -5.19 11.02 -6.42
C TYR A 30 -6.38 10.88 -5.46
N ILE A 31 -7.08 9.76 -5.51
CA ILE A 31 -8.23 9.48 -4.63
C ILE A 31 -7.79 9.37 -3.16
N TYR A 32 -6.65 8.75 -2.87
CA TYR A 32 -6.07 8.74 -1.51
C TYR A 32 -5.87 10.17 -0.99
N ASN A 33 -5.23 11.04 -1.79
CA ASN A 33 -4.96 12.42 -1.38
C ASN A 33 -6.24 13.27 -1.25
N LEU A 34 -7.24 13.00 -2.07
CA LEU A 34 -8.55 13.66 -1.97
C LEU A 34 -9.27 13.26 -0.69
N GLY A 35 -9.29 11.95 -0.37
CA GLY A 35 -9.86 11.43 0.87
C GLY A 35 -9.11 11.91 2.12
N LEU A 36 -7.79 12.05 2.04
CA LEU A 36 -6.99 12.63 3.12
C LEU A 36 -7.35 14.11 3.33
N GLN A 37 -7.46 14.89 2.26
CA GLN A 37 -7.88 16.29 2.34
C GLN A 37 -9.24 16.41 3.02
N GLN A 38 -10.22 15.61 2.62
CA GLN A 38 -11.54 15.59 3.25
C GLN A 38 -11.46 15.32 4.75
N ARG A 39 -10.66 14.33 5.17
CA ARG A 39 -10.47 14.02 6.59
C ARG A 39 -9.76 15.13 7.37
N ASN A 40 -8.92 15.92 6.73
CA ASN A 40 -8.26 17.06 7.36
C ASN A 40 -9.21 18.26 7.60
N LEU A 41 -10.28 18.36 6.80
CA LEU A 41 -11.28 19.43 6.89
C LEU A 41 -12.39 19.16 7.94
N VAL A 42 -12.33 18.06 8.69
CA VAL A 42 -13.37 17.63 9.65
C VAL A 42 -13.71 18.68 10.73
N ARG A 43 -12.94 19.74 10.86
CA ARG A 43 -13.24 20.84 11.80
C ARG A 43 -14.24 21.85 11.26
N GLU A 44 -14.56 21.79 9.98
CA GLU A 44 -15.51 22.70 9.35
C GLU A 44 -16.94 22.15 9.53
N ASP A 45 -17.87 23.05 9.83
CA ASP A 45 -19.29 22.69 10.05
C ASP A 45 -19.93 22.10 8.79
N ASN A 46 -19.47 22.51 7.61
CA ASN A 46 -19.86 21.99 6.30
C ASN A 46 -18.70 21.21 5.67
N LEU A 47 -18.66 19.90 5.92
CA LEU A 47 -17.66 19.05 5.32
C LEU A 47 -17.93 18.84 3.82
N PRO A 48 -17.04 19.27 2.92
CA PRO A 48 -17.25 19.10 1.50
C PRO A 48 -17.14 17.60 1.10
N SER A 49 -17.96 17.19 0.17
CA SER A 49 -17.91 15.85 -0.43
C SER A 49 -16.65 15.69 -1.29
N LEU A 50 -16.28 14.43 -1.59
CA LEU A 50 -15.18 14.13 -2.52
C LEU A 50 -15.40 14.78 -3.89
N THR A 51 -16.65 14.89 -4.33
CA THR A 51 -17.02 15.52 -5.60
C THR A 51 -16.76 17.01 -5.59
N GLU A 52 -17.16 17.70 -4.53
CA GLU A 52 -16.91 19.14 -4.35
C GLU A 52 -15.42 19.46 -4.28
N LEU A 53 -14.66 18.67 -3.50
CA LEU A 53 -13.20 18.80 -3.44
C LEU A 53 -12.53 18.57 -4.80
N TYR A 54 -13.03 17.62 -5.58
CA TYR A 54 -12.55 17.38 -6.93
C TYR A 54 -12.76 18.62 -7.82
N HIS A 55 -13.97 19.19 -7.82
CA HIS A 55 -14.26 20.38 -8.61
C HIS A 55 -13.48 21.61 -8.16
N GLN A 56 -13.33 21.83 -6.85
CA GLN A 56 -12.49 22.90 -6.30
C GLN A 56 -11.04 22.79 -6.80
N ARG A 57 -10.47 21.58 -6.78
CA ARG A 57 -9.11 21.35 -7.32
C ARG A 57 -9.03 21.57 -8.82
N LEU A 58 -10.05 21.18 -9.56
CA LEU A 58 -10.09 21.38 -11.01
C LEU A 58 -10.10 22.89 -11.33
N LEU A 59 -10.94 23.68 -10.64
CA LEU A 59 -11.01 25.12 -10.79
C LEU A 59 -9.68 25.79 -10.44
N ALA A 60 -9.04 25.38 -9.31
CA ALA A 60 -7.74 25.91 -8.91
C ALA A 60 -6.66 25.64 -9.97
N LEU A 61 -6.63 24.44 -10.57
CA LEU A 61 -5.71 24.11 -11.66
C LEU A 61 -5.98 24.91 -12.94
N GLN A 62 -7.24 25.21 -13.26
CA GLN A 62 -7.61 26.06 -14.40
C GLN A 62 -7.16 27.51 -14.18
N GLN A 63 -7.36 28.05 -12.97
CA GLN A 63 -6.90 29.38 -12.59
C GLN A 63 -5.37 29.50 -12.63
N GLN A 64 -4.64 28.49 -12.14
CA GLN A 64 -3.17 28.44 -12.22
C GLN A 64 -2.65 28.44 -13.66
N LYS A 65 -3.35 27.80 -14.59
CA LYS A 65 -2.98 27.83 -16.01
C LYS A 65 -3.28 29.16 -16.70
N ALA A 66 -4.29 29.89 -16.22
CA ALA A 66 -4.70 31.18 -16.78
C ALA A 66 -3.82 32.35 -16.30
N ALA A 67 -3.14 32.22 -15.15
CA ALA A 67 -2.29 33.27 -14.57
C ALA A 67 -1.00 32.70 -13.99
N PRO A 68 0.00 32.33 -14.81
CA PRO A 68 1.19 31.65 -14.33
C PRO A 68 2.11 32.48 -13.42
N GLU A 69 2.07 33.81 -13.51
CA GLU A 69 3.00 34.67 -12.78
C GLU A 69 2.53 35.07 -11.37
N ALA A 70 1.21 35.21 -11.15
CA ALA A 70 0.66 35.66 -9.86
C ALA A 70 0.67 34.54 -8.76
N HIS A 71 0.82 33.27 -9.14
CA HIS A 71 0.66 32.15 -8.22
C HIS A 71 1.94 31.62 -7.59
N GLN A 72 3.13 32.01 -8.04
CA GLN A 72 4.37 31.64 -7.35
C GLN A 72 4.47 32.27 -5.96
N GLU A 73 3.89 33.44 -5.76
CA GLU A 73 3.88 34.16 -4.49
C GLU A 73 2.87 33.58 -3.49
N LEU A 74 1.66 33.21 -3.94
CA LEU A 74 0.65 32.54 -3.10
C LEU A 74 1.05 31.12 -2.68
N ALA A 75 1.71 30.38 -3.54
CA ALA A 75 2.20 29.03 -3.21
C ALA A 75 3.32 29.03 -2.16
N ARG A 76 4.11 30.12 -2.09
CA ARG A 76 5.11 30.33 -1.03
C ARG A 76 4.46 30.68 0.32
N GLN A 77 3.35 31.41 0.32
CA GLN A 77 2.63 31.76 1.54
C GLN A 77 1.81 30.59 2.12
N SER A 78 1.24 29.73 1.28
CA SER A 78 0.48 28.56 1.74
C SER A 78 1.33 27.42 2.30
N SER A 79 2.66 27.43 2.09
CA SER A 79 3.58 26.46 2.68
C SER A 79 4.00 26.78 4.12
N LEU A 80 3.67 27.96 4.62
CA LEU A 80 4.07 28.45 5.96
C LEU A 80 3.01 28.26 7.06
N GLY A 81 1.82 27.75 6.74
CA GLY A 81 0.68 27.71 7.64
C GLY A 81 0.25 26.33 8.14
N SER A 82 1.13 25.36 8.35
CA SER A 82 0.74 24.18 9.11
C SER A 82 1.22 24.29 10.56
N ASP A 83 0.46 25.03 11.35
CA ASP A 83 0.58 25.03 12.80
C ASP A 83 0.33 23.61 13.33
N GLN A 84 1.43 22.89 13.63
CA GLN A 84 1.41 21.53 14.17
C GLN A 84 1.13 21.46 15.68
N ASN A 85 0.73 22.57 16.31
CA ASN A 85 0.62 22.65 17.77
C ASN A 85 -0.74 22.21 18.37
N HIS A 86 -1.61 21.53 17.62
CA HIS A 86 -2.92 21.09 18.13
C HIS A 86 -3.05 19.58 18.37
N LEU A 87 -1.98 18.91 18.78
CA LEU A 87 -1.97 17.46 19.09
C LEU A 87 -2.57 17.11 20.47
N GLN A 88 -3.59 17.80 20.98
CA GLN A 88 -4.05 17.58 22.35
C GLN A 88 -5.31 16.73 22.54
N LYS A 89 -5.98 16.24 21.50
CA LYS A 89 -7.03 15.20 21.65
C LYS A 89 -7.11 14.34 20.39
N PRO A 90 -7.29 13.00 20.52
CA PRO A 90 -7.58 12.17 19.36
C PRO A 90 -8.89 12.63 18.75
N ILE A 91 -8.81 13.27 17.59
CA ILE A 91 -9.98 13.72 16.85
C ILE A 91 -10.63 12.46 16.30
N GLN A 92 -11.80 12.08 16.80
CA GLN A 92 -12.63 11.07 16.15
C GLN A 92 -13.04 11.61 14.79
N HIS A 93 -12.45 11.09 13.72
CA HIS A 93 -12.84 11.48 12.38
C HIS A 93 -14.28 11.07 12.12
N ARG A 94 -15.16 12.04 11.89
CA ARG A 94 -16.55 11.83 11.47
C ARG A 94 -16.64 11.10 10.11
N VAL A 95 -15.57 11.18 9.30
CA VAL A 95 -15.53 10.57 7.97
C VAL A 95 -14.87 9.20 8.01
N THR A 96 -15.67 8.17 7.81
CA THR A 96 -15.17 6.79 7.70
C THR A 96 -14.77 6.46 6.27
N GLY A 97 -13.90 5.46 6.08
CA GLY A 97 -13.57 4.96 4.74
C GLY A 97 -14.80 4.44 3.97
N GLN A 98 -15.80 3.92 4.67
CA GLN A 98 -17.05 3.48 4.06
C GLN A 98 -17.91 4.65 3.55
N ALA A 99 -18.00 5.74 4.31
CA ALA A 99 -18.67 6.96 3.87
C ALA A 99 -17.98 7.52 2.61
N GLN A 100 -16.65 7.63 2.63
CA GLN A 100 -15.87 8.05 1.47
C GLN A 100 -16.06 7.12 0.26
N SER A 101 -16.21 5.82 0.48
CA SER A 101 -16.49 4.86 -0.59
C SER A 101 -17.84 5.10 -1.27
N LYS A 102 -18.87 5.50 -0.51
CA LYS A 102 -20.19 5.88 -1.07
C LYS A 102 -20.06 7.14 -1.92
N GLU A 103 -19.38 8.16 -1.41
CA GLU A 103 -19.12 9.40 -2.15
C GLU A 103 -18.26 9.16 -3.42
N LEU A 104 -17.29 8.25 -3.36
CA LEU A 104 -16.51 7.83 -4.52
C LEU A 104 -17.39 7.27 -5.64
N THR A 105 -18.49 6.59 -5.29
CA THR A 105 -19.47 6.09 -6.28
C THR A 105 -20.14 7.24 -7.02
N VAL A 106 -20.45 8.33 -6.32
CA VAL A 106 -21.05 9.54 -6.93
C VAL A 106 -20.01 10.24 -7.82
N LEU A 107 -18.81 10.47 -7.29
CA LEU A 107 -17.69 11.08 -8.01
C LEU A 107 -17.42 10.34 -9.33
N ARG A 108 -17.41 9.01 -9.30
CA ARG A 108 -17.14 8.18 -10.48
C ARG A 108 -18.15 8.37 -11.61
N ARG A 109 -19.39 8.69 -11.30
CA ARG A 109 -20.42 8.96 -12.34
C ARG A 109 -20.11 10.23 -13.12
N GLN A 110 -19.46 11.20 -12.48
CA GLN A 110 -19.17 12.52 -13.05
C GLN A 110 -17.78 12.63 -13.68
N VAL A 111 -16.85 11.71 -13.36
CA VAL A 111 -15.44 11.80 -13.74
C VAL A 111 -15.03 10.63 -14.63
N ASP A 112 -14.82 10.90 -15.91
CA ASP A 112 -14.60 9.84 -16.92
C ASP A 112 -13.33 9.03 -16.72
N TRP A 113 -12.19 9.66 -16.37
CA TRP A 113 -10.94 8.92 -16.15
C TRP A 113 -11.07 7.85 -15.06
N SER A 114 -11.93 8.08 -14.07
CA SER A 114 -12.17 7.12 -12.98
C SER A 114 -12.90 5.86 -13.47
N LYS A 115 -13.64 5.97 -14.56
CA LYS A 115 -14.37 4.85 -15.19
C LYS A 115 -13.40 3.88 -15.87
N GLU A 116 -12.22 4.33 -16.29
CA GLU A 116 -11.19 3.52 -16.90
C GLU A 116 -10.44 2.62 -15.91
N ILE A 117 -10.45 3.00 -14.62
CA ILE A 117 -9.82 2.26 -13.53
C ILE A 117 -10.86 1.34 -12.87
N PRO A 118 -10.50 0.12 -12.43
CA PRO A 118 -11.38 -0.71 -11.64
C PRO A 118 -11.81 -0.01 -10.36
N PHE A 119 -13.10 -0.07 -10.04
CA PHE A 119 -13.64 0.60 -8.85
C PHE A 119 -12.98 0.11 -7.55
N SER A 120 -12.74 -1.21 -7.46
CA SER A 120 -12.10 -1.83 -6.31
C SER A 120 -10.73 -1.20 -5.98
N CYS A 121 -9.93 -0.84 -7.00
CA CYS A 121 -8.63 -0.21 -6.80
C CYS A 121 -8.77 1.19 -6.20
N LEU A 122 -9.66 2.01 -6.74
CA LEU A 122 -9.93 3.36 -6.21
C LEU A 122 -10.54 3.30 -4.80
N GLN A 123 -11.46 2.37 -4.57
CA GLN A 123 -12.07 2.14 -3.26
C GLN A 123 -11.03 1.72 -2.23
N ASN A 124 -10.13 0.82 -2.59
CA ASN A 124 -9.08 0.34 -1.67
C ASN A 124 -8.09 1.44 -1.27
N ALA A 125 -7.86 2.44 -2.12
CA ALA A 125 -7.06 3.61 -1.74
C ALA A 125 -7.65 4.37 -0.53
N LEU A 126 -8.98 4.38 -0.38
CA LEU A 126 -9.67 5.02 0.76
C LEU A 126 -9.89 4.07 1.94
N VAL A 127 -10.41 2.86 1.65
CA VAL A 127 -10.90 1.91 2.68
C VAL A 127 -9.75 1.10 3.27
N VAL A 128 -8.69 0.85 2.49
CA VAL A 128 -7.52 0.08 2.96
C VAL A 128 -6.35 1.03 3.23
N ASP A 129 -5.78 1.64 2.19
CA ASP A 129 -4.52 2.37 2.35
C ASP A 129 -4.65 3.59 3.28
N LEU A 130 -5.65 4.45 3.05
CA LEU A 130 -5.87 5.63 3.91
C LEU A 130 -6.35 5.24 5.31
N HIS A 131 -7.23 4.26 5.41
CA HIS A 131 -7.74 3.80 6.69
C HIS A 131 -6.63 3.20 7.55
N GLN A 132 -5.81 2.31 7.01
CA GLN A 132 -4.66 1.73 7.71
C GLN A 132 -3.65 2.80 8.15
N ALA A 133 -3.40 3.80 7.30
CA ALA A 133 -2.51 4.90 7.66
C ALA A 133 -3.00 5.63 8.92
N PHE A 134 -4.32 5.90 9.03
CA PHE A 134 -4.92 6.47 10.22
C PHE A 134 -4.94 5.52 11.41
N GLN A 135 -5.23 4.23 11.22
CA GLN A 135 -5.16 3.24 12.29
C GLN A 135 -3.76 3.15 12.91
N HIS A 136 -2.71 3.12 12.09
CA HIS A 136 -1.33 3.14 12.57
C HIS A 136 -0.99 4.42 13.34
N PHE A 137 -1.49 5.57 12.88
CA PHE A 137 -1.33 6.83 13.59
C PHE A 137 -2.00 6.79 14.96
N TYR A 138 -3.28 6.38 15.04
CA TYR A 138 -4.01 6.32 16.31
C TYR A 138 -3.40 5.33 17.29
N ARG A 139 -3.00 4.14 16.82
CA ARG A 139 -2.32 3.15 17.66
C ARG A 139 -1.05 3.74 18.28
N ARG A 140 -0.21 4.39 17.47
CA ARG A 140 1.00 5.04 17.99
C ARG A 140 0.69 6.17 18.99
N ALA A 141 -0.32 6.97 18.70
CA ALA A 141 -0.75 8.03 19.59
C ALA A 141 -1.26 7.51 20.95
N GLN A 142 -1.98 6.38 20.93
CA GLN A 142 -2.47 5.73 22.16
C GLN A 142 -1.34 5.08 22.96
N ASN A 143 -0.40 4.42 22.28
CA ASN A 143 0.70 3.71 22.94
C ASN A 143 1.88 4.64 23.30
N GLY A 144 1.84 5.93 22.95
CA GLY A 144 2.98 6.83 23.13
C GLY A 144 4.18 6.52 22.22
N GLU A 145 3.99 5.66 21.19
CA GLU A 145 5.03 5.26 20.26
C GLU A 145 5.41 6.42 19.33
N ARG A 146 6.71 6.56 19.04
CA ARG A 146 7.23 7.56 18.09
C ARG A 146 8.06 6.88 17.00
N ILE A 147 7.95 7.39 15.78
CA ILE A 147 8.77 6.92 14.66
C ILE A 147 10.17 7.51 14.82
N GLN A 148 11.18 6.63 14.94
CA GLN A 148 12.58 7.05 15.03
C GLN A 148 12.99 7.81 13.76
N GLY A 149 13.68 8.94 13.94
CA GLY A 149 14.15 9.77 12.83
C GLY A 149 13.10 10.65 12.15
N ALA A 150 11.82 10.56 12.54
CA ALA A 150 10.74 11.37 11.98
C ALA A 150 10.45 12.63 12.81
N ALA A 151 11.43 13.54 12.96
CA ALA A 151 11.31 14.73 13.80
C ALA A 151 10.07 15.60 13.47
N LYS A 152 9.72 15.73 12.18
CA LYS A 152 8.58 16.55 11.75
C LYS A 152 7.22 15.86 11.87
N ASN A 153 7.18 14.53 11.96
CA ASN A 153 5.94 13.76 12.07
C ASN A 153 6.16 12.51 12.92
N PRO A 154 6.46 12.67 14.22
CA PRO A 154 6.86 11.56 15.09
C PRO A 154 5.77 10.51 15.30
N LEU A 155 4.50 10.91 15.25
CA LEU A 155 3.37 9.98 15.35
C LEU A 155 2.97 9.36 14.01
N GLY A 156 3.56 9.82 12.89
CA GLY A 156 3.25 9.32 11.56
C GLY A 156 1.83 9.66 11.11
N TYR A 157 1.39 10.89 11.33
CA TYR A 157 0.13 11.38 10.78
C TYR A 157 0.12 11.20 9.25
N PRO A 158 -0.99 10.73 8.66
CA PRO A 158 -1.06 10.53 7.23
C PRO A 158 -0.77 11.80 6.45
N VAL A 159 0.15 11.72 5.51
CA VAL A 159 0.56 12.85 4.66
C VAL A 159 0.21 12.56 3.20
N PRO A 160 0.04 13.60 2.35
CA PRO A 160 -0.20 13.41 0.94
C PRO A 160 0.88 12.53 0.29
N SER A 161 0.44 11.54 -0.46
CA SER A 161 1.36 10.64 -1.17
C SER A 161 2.05 11.40 -2.30
N ARG A 162 3.36 11.66 -2.14
CA ARG A 162 4.24 12.33 -3.13
C ARG A 162 5.37 11.41 -3.60
N LYS A 163 5.43 10.18 -3.09
CA LYS A 163 6.52 9.25 -3.36
C LYS A 163 6.54 8.87 -4.85
N PRO A 164 7.74 8.65 -5.44
CA PRO A 164 7.85 8.10 -6.78
C PRO A 164 7.24 6.71 -6.88
N HIS A 165 7.18 5.98 -5.76
CA HIS A 165 6.59 4.64 -5.72
C HIS A 165 5.08 4.70 -5.93
N LEU A 166 4.64 4.08 -6.98
CA LEU A 166 3.23 3.89 -7.31
C LEU A 166 2.79 2.51 -6.85
N SER A 167 1.65 2.42 -6.18
CA SER A 167 1.09 1.14 -5.76
C SER A 167 -0.41 1.06 -6.05
N ILE A 168 -0.85 -0.13 -6.43
CA ILE A 168 -2.25 -0.43 -6.69
C ILE A 168 -2.61 -1.66 -5.88
N PHE A 169 -3.61 -1.54 -5.02
CA PHE A 169 -4.15 -2.66 -4.28
C PHE A 169 -5.29 -3.32 -5.07
N TRP A 170 -5.20 -4.63 -5.21
CA TRP A 170 -6.19 -5.47 -5.87
C TRP A 170 -6.82 -6.43 -4.87
N LYS A 171 -8.14 -6.63 -4.96
CA LYS A 171 -8.79 -7.71 -4.22
C LYS A 171 -8.28 -9.07 -4.73
N PRO A 172 -8.25 -10.11 -3.89
CA PRO A 172 -7.74 -11.43 -4.28
C PRO A 172 -8.36 -11.98 -5.57
N ASN A 173 -9.66 -11.76 -5.77
CA ASN A 173 -10.39 -12.27 -6.92
C ASN A 173 -10.28 -11.40 -8.19
N ASP A 174 -9.77 -10.16 -8.07
CA ASP A 174 -9.68 -9.25 -9.21
C ASP A 174 -8.57 -9.65 -10.20
N VAL A 175 -7.50 -10.23 -9.70
CA VAL A 175 -6.34 -10.64 -10.52
C VAL A 175 -6.24 -12.16 -10.56
N SER A 176 -6.25 -12.74 -11.74
CA SER A 176 -6.09 -14.20 -11.93
C SER A 176 -4.71 -14.52 -12.51
N ILE A 177 -4.10 -15.57 -11.98
CA ILE A 177 -2.85 -16.13 -12.51
C ILE A 177 -3.23 -17.16 -13.58
N ARG A 178 -2.65 -17.03 -14.75
CA ARG A 178 -2.79 -17.96 -15.87
C ARG A 178 -1.41 -18.58 -16.14
N SER A 179 -1.21 -19.77 -15.68
CA SER A 179 -0.02 -20.55 -16.06
C SER A 179 -0.28 -21.21 -17.43
N LEU A 180 0.54 -20.90 -18.43
CA LEU A 180 0.43 -21.50 -19.75
C LEU A 180 1.12 -22.87 -19.86
N SER A 181 1.89 -23.27 -18.87
CA SER A 181 2.61 -24.56 -18.87
C SER A 181 2.62 -25.16 -17.47
N LYS A 182 2.26 -26.47 -17.41
CA LYS A 182 2.43 -27.29 -16.19
C LYS A 182 3.87 -27.73 -15.94
N ALA A 183 4.76 -27.53 -16.92
CA ALA A 183 6.13 -28.01 -16.90
C ALA A 183 7.10 -26.85 -17.14
N CYS A 184 7.22 -25.96 -16.17
CA CYS A 184 8.29 -24.96 -16.19
C CYS A 184 9.27 -25.31 -15.06
N VAL A 185 10.16 -26.24 -15.37
CA VAL A 185 11.37 -26.50 -14.58
C VAL A 185 12.52 -25.90 -15.40
N GLY A 186 12.93 -24.68 -15.06
CA GLY A 186 14.02 -24.00 -15.75
C GLY A 186 14.21 -22.56 -15.30
N LYS A 187 15.36 -21.95 -15.65
CA LYS A 187 15.75 -20.59 -15.22
C LYS A 187 14.81 -19.46 -15.66
N ASP A 188 13.90 -19.69 -16.61
CA ASP A 188 12.95 -18.68 -17.14
C ASP A 188 11.51 -19.13 -16.89
N TYR A 189 11.09 -18.99 -15.64
CA TYR A 189 9.73 -19.31 -15.22
C TYR A 189 8.83 -18.11 -15.48
N PHE A 190 7.97 -18.19 -16.51
CA PHE A 190 7.01 -17.16 -16.82
C PHE A 190 5.59 -17.65 -16.61
N SER A 191 4.81 -16.85 -15.90
CA SER A 191 3.36 -16.96 -15.81
C SER A 191 2.73 -15.71 -16.38
N TYR A 192 1.44 -15.78 -16.64
CA TYR A 192 0.67 -14.63 -17.13
C TYR A 192 -0.40 -14.28 -16.12
N ILE A 193 -0.62 -13.00 -15.91
CA ILE A 193 -1.68 -12.51 -15.05
C ILE A 193 -2.69 -11.73 -15.88
N ARG A 194 -3.95 -11.89 -15.52
CA ARG A 194 -5.05 -11.08 -16.04
C ARG A 194 -5.52 -10.13 -14.98
N MET A 195 -5.50 -8.84 -15.31
CA MET A 195 -6.02 -7.78 -14.46
C MET A 195 -7.24 -7.13 -15.12
N PRO A 196 -8.28 -6.76 -14.35
CA PRO A 196 -9.47 -6.09 -14.89
C PRO A 196 -9.11 -4.81 -15.60
N LYS A 197 -9.68 -4.57 -16.77
CA LYS A 197 -9.45 -3.41 -17.64
C LYS A 197 -8.02 -3.23 -18.17
N CYS A 198 -7.09 -4.08 -17.79
CA CYS A 198 -5.77 -4.12 -18.39
C CYS A 198 -5.85 -4.83 -19.76
N PRO A 199 -5.23 -4.28 -20.80
CA PRO A 199 -5.25 -4.90 -22.12
C PRO A 199 -4.43 -6.20 -22.11
N GLY A 200 -5.06 -7.31 -22.50
CA GLY A 200 -4.43 -8.61 -22.64
C GLY A 200 -3.95 -9.26 -21.35
N LEU A 201 -3.03 -10.21 -21.49
CA LEU A 201 -2.36 -10.88 -20.41
C LEU A 201 -1.00 -10.22 -20.16
N MET A 202 -0.66 -9.97 -18.92
CA MET A 202 0.62 -9.40 -18.53
C MET A 202 1.58 -10.50 -18.10
N LYS A 203 2.78 -10.45 -18.64
CA LYS A 203 3.85 -11.41 -18.34
C LYS A 203 4.41 -11.15 -16.96
N MET A 204 4.55 -12.20 -16.18
CA MET A 204 5.10 -12.19 -14.82
C MET A 204 6.27 -13.17 -14.74
N ARG A 205 7.41 -12.72 -14.29
CA ARG A 205 8.57 -13.56 -14.04
C ARG A 205 8.40 -14.24 -12.68
N GLN A 206 8.04 -15.51 -12.73
CA GLN A 206 7.79 -16.32 -11.54
C GLN A 206 9.01 -17.20 -11.27
N ASP A 207 9.87 -16.78 -10.36
CA ASP A 207 11.10 -17.50 -9.98
C ASP A 207 10.86 -18.68 -9.04
N ARG A 208 9.69 -18.71 -8.38
CA ARG A 208 9.30 -19.75 -7.44
C ARG A 208 7.78 -19.98 -7.46
N PRO A 209 7.33 -21.22 -7.17
CA PRO A 209 5.90 -21.51 -7.10
C PRO A 209 5.26 -20.83 -5.87
N ILE A 210 4.01 -20.42 -6.01
CA ILE A 210 3.15 -20.11 -4.86
C ILE A 210 2.54 -21.45 -4.44
N PRO A 211 2.60 -21.83 -3.15
CA PRO A 211 2.03 -23.09 -2.68
C PRO A 211 0.56 -23.21 -3.08
N ALA A 212 0.15 -24.37 -3.59
CA ALA A 212 -1.21 -24.57 -4.11
C ALA A 212 -2.29 -24.46 -3.02
N GLU A 213 -1.93 -24.82 -1.79
CA GLU A 213 -2.82 -24.82 -0.62
C GLU A 213 -2.88 -23.45 0.06
N ALA A 214 -1.99 -22.55 -0.32
CA ALA A 214 -1.86 -21.25 0.31
C ALA A 214 -2.97 -20.30 -0.14
N LYS A 215 -3.64 -19.65 0.81
CA LYS A 215 -4.71 -18.70 0.55
C LYS A 215 -4.13 -17.33 0.24
N ILE A 216 -4.32 -16.87 -1.00
CA ILE A 216 -3.95 -15.49 -1.37
C ILE A 216 -4.96 -14.52 -0.77
N VAL A 217 -4.53 -13.66 0.15
CA VAL A 217 -5.39 -12.68 0.83
C VAL A 217 -5.28 -11.28 0.24
N GLN A 218 -4.16 -10.96 -0.41
CA GLN A 218 -3.93 -9.63 -0.98
C GLN A 218 -3.06 -9.72 -2.22
N LYS A 219 -3.33 -8.84 -3.17
CA LYS A 219 -2.49 -8.63 -4.36
C LYS A 219 -2.18 -7.14 -4.48
N ARG A 220 -0.89 -6.79 -4.59
CA ARG A 220 -0.44 -5.40 -4.72
C ARG A 220 0.55 -5.28 -5.87
N VAL A 221 0.23 -4.41 -6.82
CA VAL A 221 1.17 -4.04 -7.90
C VAL A 221 1.90 -2.77 -7.49
N ILE A 222 3.22 -2.77 -7.64
CA ILE A 222 4.09 -1.69 -7.18
C ILE A 222 5.07 -1.35 -8.29
N GLN A 223 5.29 -0.05 -8.53
CA GLN A 223 6.44 0.42 -9.30
C GLN A 223 7.54 0.84 -8.32
N GLU A 224 8.74 0.32 -8.50
CA GLU A 224 9.90 0.71 -7.71
C GLU A 224 10.62 1.93 -8.30
N SER A 225 11.59 2.46 -7.58
CA SER A 225 12.34 3.66 -7.96
C SER A 225 13.14 3.51 -9.24
N ASP A 226 13.50 2.27 -9.61
CA ASP A 226 14.16 1.90 -10.85
C ASP A 226 13.20 1.84 -12.07
N GLY A 227 11.90 2.12 -11.86
CA GLY A 227 10.87 2.09 -12.88
C GLY A 227 10.27 0.71 -13.13
N HIS A 228 10.82 -0.37 -12.54
CA HIS A 228 10.31 -1.71 -12.73
C HIS A 228 9.00 -1.96 -11.95
N TRP A 229 8.13 -2.74 -12.57
CA TRP A 229 6.87 -3.15 -11.98
C TRP A 229 6.97 -4.52 -11.32
N PHE A 230 6.38 -4.65 -10.16
CA PHE A 230 6.29 -5.89 -9.41
C PHE A 230 4.87 -6.15 -8.96
N ILE A 231 4.52 -7.43 -8.81
CA ILE A 231 3.31 -7.85 -8.12
C ILE A 231 3.69 -8.62 -6.85
N GLY A 232 3.11 -8.23 -5.73
CA GLY A 232 3.20 -8.92 -4.45
C GLY A 232 1.90 -9.67 -4.16
N PHE A 233 2.02 -10.94 -3.84
CA PHE A 233 0.93 -11.77 -3.33
C PHE A 233 1.16 -11.97 -1.84
N THR A 234 0.26 -11.47 -1.01
CA THR A 234 0.25 -11.83 0.41
C THR A 234 -0.54 -13.12 0.55
N VAL A 235 0.08 -14.11 1.13
CA VAL A 235 -0.42 -15.48 1.22
C VAL A 235 -0.46 -15.90 2.68
N GLU A 236 -1.55 -16.53 3.09
CA GLU A 236 -1.69 -17.17 4.39
C GLU A 236 -1.48 -18.67 4.21
N GLU A 237 -0.53 -19.20 4.95
CA GLU A 237 -0.18 -20.62 4.96
C GLU A 237 -0.36 -21.17 6.37
N ASN A 238 -0.98 -22.35 6.47
CA ASN A 238 -0.92 -23.14 7.70
C ASN A 238 0.38 -23.92 7.69
N LEU A 239 1.33 -23.51 8.51
CA LEU A 239 2.51 -24.31 8.77
C LEU A 239 2.18 -25.24 9.94
N ASP A 240 1.94 -26.50 9.65
CA ASP A 240 1.97 -27.55 10.65
C ASP A 240 3.43 -27.81 11.01
N TRP A 241 3.94 -26.99 11.94
CA TRP A 241 5.21 -27.30 12.59
C TRP A 241 4.95 -28.45 13.55
N GLN A 242 5.04 -29.66 13.08
CA GLN A 242 5.38 -30.76 13.94
C GLN A 242 6.89 -30.65 14.13
N LEU A 243 7.30 -30.11 15.28
CA LEU A 243 8.67 -30.29 15.77
C LEU A 243 8.85 -31.78 15.92
N THR A 244 9.58 -32.38 15.01
CA THR A 244 10.05 -33.74 15.22
C THR A 244 11.09 -33.70 16.35
N GLU A 245 11.22 -34.78 17.15
CA GLU A 245 12.21 -34.81 18.24
C GLU A 245 13.63 -34.57 17.71
N GLU A 246 13.87 -34.76 16.42
CA GLU A 246 15.13 -34.49 15.70
C GLU A 246 15.37 -32.98 15.51
N ASP A 247 14.32 -32.16 15.45
CA ASP A 247 14.44 -30.69 15.33
C ASP A 247 14.72 -30.03 16.69
N ILE A 248 14.53 -30.75 17.79
CA ILE A 248 14.86 -30.30 19.16
C ILE A 248 16.29 -30.74 19.48
N GLY A 249 17.24 -30.06 18.84
CA GLY A 249 18.64 -30.14 19.27
C GLY A 249 18.78 -29.61 20.70
N PHE A 250 19.00 -30.45 21.70
CA PHE A 250 19.38 -30.03 23.03
C PHE A 250 20.75 -29.36 22.97
N VAL A 251 20.76 -28.04 23.00
CA VAL A 251 21.98 -27.28 23.21
C VAL A 251 22.21 -27.23 24.72
N THR A 252 23.12 -28.05 25.22
CA THR A 252 23.62 -27.90 26.58
C THR A 252 24.40 -26.60 26.64
N LEU A 253 23.79 -25.58 27.20
CA LEU A 253 24.46 -24.29 27.46
C LEU A 253 25.49 -24.47 28.57
N GLY A 254 26.69 -24.86 28.19
CA GLY A 254 27.84 -24.64 29.07
C GLY A 254 28.15 -23.15 29.05
N GLY A 255 27.91 -22.43 30.19
CA GLY A 255 28.41 -21.09 30.56
C GLY A 255 28.79 -20.03 29.53
N GLY A 256 28.27 -20.06 28.32
CA GLY A 256 28.56 -19.10 27.24
C GLY A 256 27.30 -18.41 26.73
N SER A 257 27.44 -17.38 25.91
CA SER A 257 26.37 -16.62 25.29
C SER A 257 25.32 -17.50 24.62
N PRO A 258 24.01 -17.17 24.67
CA PRO A 258 22.97 -17.95 24.03
C PRO A 258 23.23 -18.11 22.54
N VAL A 259 23.03 -19.32 22.03
CA VAL A 259 23.31 -19.71 20.65
C VAL A 259 22.02 -20.27 20.03
N GLY A 260 21.62 -19.73 18.89
CA GLY A 260 20.55 -20.33 18.09
C GLY A 260 21.12 -21.41 17.18
N VAL A 261 20.43 -22.53 17.04
CA VAL A 261 20.81 -23.62 16.14
C VAL A 261 19.78 -23.71 15.02
N HIS A 262 20.28 -23.67 13.79
CA HIS A 262 19.51 -23.91 12.59
C HIS A 262 20.35 -24.81 11.67
N ASP A 263 19.77 -25.86 11.14
CA ASP A 263 20.42 -26.83 10.24
C ASP A 263 21.72 -27.43 10.82
N GLY A 264 21.77 -27.66 12.14
CA GLY A 264 22.96 -28.19 12.79
C GLY A 264 24.14 -27.25 12.95
N THR A 265 24.00 -26.02 12.50
CA THR A 265 25.01 -24.95 12.67
C THR A 265 24.61 -24.02 13.81
N ALA A 266 25.53 -23.76 14.74
CA ALA A 266 25.30 -22.88 15.87
C ALA A 266 25.66 -21.43 15.48
N TYR A 267 24.71 -20.49 15.67
CA TYR A 267 24.92 -19.06 15.44
C TYR A 267 24.76 -18.28 16.75
N PRO A 268 25.66 -17.31 17.05
CA PRO A 268 25.46 -16.43 18.20
C PRO A 268 24.18 -15.60 18.00
N LEU A 269 23.31 -15.55 19.00
CA LEU A 269 22.11 -14.72 18.99
C LEU A 269 22.51 -13.24 19.06
N THR A 270 21.91 -12.43 18.21
CA THR A 270 22.12 -10.98 18.29
C THR A 270 21.36 -10.41 19.51
N ALA A 271 21.85 -9.31 20.08
CA ALA A 271 21.32 -8.66 21.28
C ALA A 271 19.80 -8.34 21.24
N LYS A 272 19.16 -8.42 20.09
CA LYS A 272 17.69 -8.29 19.93
C LYS A 272 16.92 -9.58 20.21
N GLN A 273 17.57 -10.74 20.16
CA GLN A 273 16.96 -12.06 20.36
C GLN A 273 17.08 -12.54 21.79
N GLU A 274 17.97 -11.88 22.59
CA GLU A 274 18.15 -12.18 24.03
C GLU A 274 17.05 -11.64 24.94
N LYS A 275 16.12 -10.82 24.43
CA LYS A 275 15.05 -10.17 25.22
C LYS A 275 13.64 -10.71 24.93
N THR A 276 13.52 -11.86 24.31
CA THR A 276 12.25 -12.59 24.19
C THR A 276 12.32 -13.86 25.02
#